data_3e04523c9f6d333ee3cc7e7a2b6d6dde
#
_entry.id   3e04523c9f6d333ee3cc7e7a2b6d6dde
#
_cell.length_a   1.000
_cell.length_b   1.000
_cell.length_c   1.000
_cell.angle_alpha   90.00
_cell.angle_beta   90.00
_cell.angle_gamma   90.00
#
_symmetry.space_group_name_H-M   'P 1'
#
loop_
_entity.id
_entity.type
_entity.pdbx_description
1 polymer ?
#
loop_
_entity_poly.entity_id
_entity_poly.type
_entity_poly.pdbx_seq_one_letter_code
_entity_poly.pdbx_strand_id
1 'polypeptide(L)'
;MTADKIYRYMLTVPSGLEEVALDELREVAVHLDRVNVEPGGRFGQIFFTYRRSPLQLLDLHSASHLAGLICEMHRVTVGQPGLKSICERVERIDLAAVQSLARAQPGEVDTGAFALSVTLQGRYRFSNAEVRHAVREILREKHGLREGSGSRLLRFHLQITGHRALLVLRLGEGNTGSSAVAYCLCRLLAMQRDARVLWARRDSDELSAIDELFRPRLLLGLLPEQRHGAKVQIGVVAIRGQLPLKAGLIDYVLGFAAGDPISELAELARILRFGGVAIMQVEHFDRYIGLMEEMDFPFVVLAVLGLQEQGRKYRLLILERLGEIDPELLQVGWDV
;
A
#
# COMPACT_ATOMS: atom_id res chain seq x y z
N MET A 1 19.17 32.96 6.86
CA MET A 1 18.61 31.76 7.48
C MET A 1 17.11 31.89 7.40
N THR A 2 16.47 31.25 6.42
CA THR A 2 15.01 31.15 6.34
C THR A 2 14.56 30.25 7.48
N ALA A 3 13.64 30.76 8.33
CA ALA A 3 13.03 29.97 9.39
C ALA A 3 12.53 28.65 8.79
N ASP A 4 12.95 27.52 9.40
CA ASP A 4 12.52 26.18 8.98
C ASP A 4 10.99 26.14 9.00
N LYS A 5 10.39 26.18 7.82
CA LYS A 5 8.94 26.16 7.67
C LYS A 5 8.46 24.76 7.98
N ILE A 6 7.69 24.62 9.05
CA ILE A 6 7.14 23.34 9.48
C ILE A 6 5.98 22.97 8.56
N TYR A 7 6.10 21.86 7.85
CA TYR A 7 5.01 21.33 7.03
C TYR A 7 4.39 20.11 7.68
N ARG A 8 3.08 19.98 7.52
CA ARG A 8 2.36 18.75 7.83
C ARG A 8 2.30 17.90 6.57
N TYR A 9 2.54 16.64 6.74
CA TYR A 9 2.51 15.64 5.66
C TYR A 9 1.47 14.57 5.92
N MET A 10 1.06 13.90 4.85
CA MET A 10 0.19 12.75 4.87
C MET A 10 0.80 11.68 3.98
N LEU A 11 1.02 10.49 4.52
CA LEU A 11 1.26 9.27 3.75
C LEU A 11 -0.05 8.54 3.53
N THR A 12 -0.23 8.03 2.33
CA THR A 12 -1.28 7.06 2.01
C THR A 12 -0.62 5.69 1.91
N VAL A 13 -1.05 4.75 2.71
CA VAL A 13 -0.44 3.42 2.86
C VAL A 13 -1.48 2.32 2.66
N PRO A 14 -1.08 1.07 2.35
CA PRO A 14 -2.01 -0.04 2.31
C PRO A 14 -2.70 -0.22 3.66
N SER A 15 -4.02 -0.39 3.64
CA SER A 15 -4.82 -0.56 4.86
C SER A 15 -4.46 -1.87 5.58
N GLY A 16 -4.19 -1.78 6.86
CA GLY A 16 -3.74 -2.89 7.71
C GLY A 16 -2.22 -3.05 7.79
N LEU A 17 -1.46 -2.24 7.03
CA LEU A 17 0.01 -2.23 7.05
C LEU A 17 0.58 -0.87 7.51
N GLU A 18 -0.24 -0.07 8.20
CA GLU A 18 0.09 1.27 8.65
C GLU A 18 1.31 1.27 9.60
N GLU A 19 1.40 0.30 10.50
CA GLU A 19 2.53 0.19 11.45
C GLU A 19 3.84 -0.13 10.73
N VAL A 20 3.80 -1.01 9.72
CA VAL A 20 5.00 -1.33 8.92
C VAL A 20 5.49 -0.08 8.17
N ALA A 21 4.57 0.71 7.65
CA ALA A 21 4.90 1.96 6.97
C ALA A 21 5.40 3.04 7.95
N LEU A 22 4.86 3.07 9.17
CA LEU A 22 5.33 3.96 10.22
C LEU A 22 6.75 3.63 10.66
N ASP A 23 7.08 2.35 10.73
CA ASP A 23 8.45 1.93 11.08
C ASP A 23 9.46 2.34 10.00
N GLU A 24 9.13 2.17 8.70
CA GLU A 24 9.98 2.70 7.62
C GLU A 24 10.11 4.22 7.72
N LEU A 25 9.00 4.93 7.96
CA LEU A 25 9.01 6.38 8.11
C LEU A 25 9.93 6.83 9.25
N ARG A 26 9.93 6.13 10.38
CA ARG A 26 10.82 6.41 11.52
C ARG A 26 12.30 6.17 11.23
N GLU A 27 12.61 5.18 10.40
CA GLU A 27 13.97 4.90 9.96
C GLU A 27 14.53 6.01 9.05
N VAL A 28 13.70 6.49 8.11
CA VAL A 28 14.08 7.49 7.11
C VAL A 28 14.04 8.91 7.68
N ALA A 29 13.04 9.21 8.49
CA ALA A 29 12.79 10.55 9.00
C ALA A 29 13.15 10.69 10.48
N VAL A 30 14.34 11.20 10.74
CA VAL A 30 14.76 11.60 12.07
C VAL A 30 14.02 12.89 12.48
N HIS A 31 13.46 12.92 13.69
CA HIS A 31 12.69 14.06 14.24
C HIS A 31 11.30 14.24 13.62
N LEU A 32 10.51 13.18 13.62
CA LEU A 32 9.07 13.26 13.36
C LEU A 32 8.35 13.85 14.58
N ASP A 33 7.47 14.81 14.31
CA ASP A 33 6.60 15.39 15.33
C ASP A 33 5.12 15.09 14.98
N ARG A 34 4.28 14.97 15.99
CA ARG A 34 2.81 14.88 15.88
C ARG A 34 2.34 13.78 14.92
N VAL A 35 2.91 12.60 15.08
CA VAL A 35 2.50 11.44 14.30
C VAL A 35 1.11 10.98 14.74
N ASN A 36 0.20 10.81 13.78
CA ASN A 36 -1.14 10.27 13.97
C ASN A 36 -1.44 9.26 12.87
N VAL A 37 -1.79 8.04 13.26
CA VAL A 37 -2.15 6.95 12.35
C VAL A 37 -3.65 6.83 12.31
N GLU A 38 -4.23 6.92 11.12
CA GLU A 38 -5.65 6.76 10.87
C GLU A 38 -5.87 5.53 9.99
N PRO A 39 -6.27 4.40 10.57
CA PRO A 39 -6.65 3.23 9.80
C PRO A 39 -7.82 3.56 8.89
N GLY A 40 -7.72 3.21 7.63
CA GLY A 40 -8.75 3.50 6.64
C GLY A 40 -9.38 2.23 6.07
N GLY A 41 -10.57 2.38 5.45
CA GLY A 41 -11.24 1.24 4.84
C GLY A 41 -10.57 0.75 3.55
N ARG A 42 -10.00 1.62 2.75
CA ARG A 42 -9.31 1.30 1.49
C ARG A 42 -7.81 1.55 1.56
N PHE A 43 -7.43 2.63 2.23
CA PHE A 43 -6.05 3.04 2.48
C PHE A 43 -5.98 3.57 3.89
N GLY A 44 -4.90 3.25 4.60
CA GLY A 44 -4.53 3.92 5.83
C GLY A 44 -3.88 5.26 5.54
N GLN A 45 -3.89 6.15 6.52
CA GLN A 45 -3.26 7.46 6.43
C GLN A 45 -2.37 7.70 7.65
N ILE A 46 -1.16 8.18 7.42
CA ILE A 46 -0.25 8.58 8.49
C ILE A 46 0.00 10.07 8.34
N PHE A 47 -0.43 10.85 9.34
CA PHE A 47 -0.21 12.28 9.42
C PHE A 47 0.97 12.56 10.33
N PHE A 48 1.85 13.46 9.90
CA PHE A 48 3.01 13.83 10.70
C PHE A 48 3.52 15.23 10.33
N THR A 49 4.36 15.78 11.19
CA THR A 49 5.06 17.04 10.96
C THR A 49 6.55 16.73 10.78
N TYR A 50 7.15 17.33 9.75
CA TYR A 50 8.55 17.16 9.45
C TYR A 50 9.19 18.49 9.07
N ARG A 51 10.38 18.75 9.61
CA ARG A 51 11.05 20.07 9.50
C ARG A 51 12.10 20.13 8.40
N ARG A 52 12.51 18.98 7.89
CA ARG A 52 13.54 18.91 6.84
C ARG A 52 12.91 18.82 5.45
N SER A 53 13.76 18.79 4.43
CA SER A 53 13.34 18.60 3.04
C SER A 53 12.53 17.30 2.88
N PRO A 54 11.42 17.32 2.13
CA PRO A 54 10.64 16.12 1.86
C PRO A 54 11.34 15.12 0.92
N LEU A 55 12.51 15.44 0.38
CA LEU A 55 13.21 14.59 -0.59
C LEU A 55 13.44 13.16 -0.06
N GLN A 56 13.86 13.04 1.20
CA GLN A 56 14.07 11.72 1.81
C GLN A 56 12.77 10.93 1.98
N LEU A 57 11.63 11.61 2.10
CA LEU A 57 10.32 10.98 2.23
C LEU A 57 9.77 10.47 0.91
N LEU A 58 10.30 10.92 -0.23
CA LEU A 58 9.89 10.46 -1.55
C LEU A 58 10.37 9.05 -1.87
N ASP A 59 11.38 8.58 -1.15
CA ASP A 59 11.97 7.24 -1.30
C ASP A 59 11.28 6.19 -0.41
N LEU A 60 10.18 6.55 0.28
CA LEU A 60 9.41 5.59 1.07
C LEU A 60 8.70 4.59 0.17
N HIS A 61 9.02 3.32 0.32
CA HIS A 61 8.48 2.23 -0.48
C HIS A 61 7.14 1.69 0.03
N SER A 62 6.89 1.82 1.34
CA SER A 62 5.63 1.40 1.97
C SER A 62 4.44 2.32 1.65
N ALA A 63 4.69 3.51 1.13
CA ALA A 63 3.67 4.50 0.86
C ALA A 63 3.28 4.51 -0.63
N SER A 64 1.97 4.48 -0.91
CA SER A 64 1.46 4.70 -2.26
C SER A 64 1.60 6.16 -2.67
N HIS A 65 1.42 7.09 -1.75
CA HIS A 65 1.54 8.53 -2.01
C HIS A 65 2.04 9.27 -0.78
N LEU A 66 2.95 10.22 -1.01
CA LEU A 66 3.29 11.28 -0.08
C LEU A 66 2.58 12.56 -0.50
N ALA A 67 2.01 13.29 0.44
CA ALA A 67 1.39 14.57 0.19
C ALA A 67 1.69 15.58 1.30
N GLY A 68 1.84 16.85 0.94
CA GLY A 68 1.82 17.95 1.89
C GLY A 68 0.38 18.35 2.23
N LEU A 69 0.04 18.39 3.50
CA LEU A 69 -1.29 18.81 3.96
C LEU A 69 -1.39 20.34 3.89
N ILE A 70 -2.21 20.84 2.97
CA ILE A 70 -2.41 22.30 2.76
C ILE A 70 -3.41 22.82 3.76
N CYS A 71 -4.59 22.22 3.82
CA CYS A 71 -5.58 22.55 4.83
C CYS A 71 -6.47 21.35 5.18
N GLU A 72 -6.92 21.37 6.41
CA GLU A 72 -7.85 20.40 6.96
C GLU A 72 -9.12 21.16 7.39
N MET A 73 -10.27 20.62 7.01
CA MET A 73 -11.58 21.21 7.26
C MET A 73 -12.43 20.20 8.03
N HIS A 74 -12.94 20.64 9.17
CA HIS A 74 -13.84 19.85 9.99
C HIS A 74 -15.27 20.35 9.84
N ARG A 75 -16.25 19.52 10.19
CA ARG A 75 -17.69 19.84 10.18
C ARG A 75 -18.23 20.20 8.79
N VAL A 76 -17.68 19.62 7.74
CA VAL A 76 -18.24 19.74 6.39
C VAL A 76 -19.64 19.11 6.38
N THR A 77 -20.65 19.91 6.08
CA THR A 77 -22.04 19.44 6.01
C THR A 77 -22.36 18.82 4.66
N VAL A 78 -23.38 17.97 4.62
CA VAL A 78 -23.76 17.21 3.42
C VAL A 78 -24.42 18.05 2.30
N GLY A 79 -24.81 19.30 2.61
CA GLY A 79 -25.52 20.19 1.67
C GLY A 79 -24.62 21.31 1.10
N GLN A 80 -25.25 22.25 0.39
CA GLN A 80 -24.59 23.42 -0.21
C GLN A 80 -23.76 24.24 0.79
N PRO A 81 -24.15 24.41 2.08
CA PRO A 81 -23.30 25.10 3.06
C PRO A 81 -21.94 24.40 3.25
N GLY A 82 -21.89 23.07 3.13
CA GLY A 82 -20.63 22.30 3.20
C GLY A 82 -19.72 22.62 2.00
N LEU A 83 -20.27 22.64 0.79
CA LEU A 83 -19.53 23.03 -0.40
C LEU A 83 -19.00 24.47 -0.28
N LYS A 84 -19.84 25.41 0.18
CA LYS A 84 -19.44 26.78 0.41
C LYS A 84 -18.29 26.89 1.42
N SER A 85 -18.37 26.15 2.54
CA SER A 85 -17.30 26.12 3.54
C SER A 85 -15.97 25.60 2.98
N ILE A 86 -16.00 24.59 2.10
CA ILE A 86 -14.82 24.11 1.39
C ILE A 86 -14.24 25.22 0.52
N CYS A 87 -15.08 25.89 -0.29
CA CYS A 87 -14.67 26.98 -1.16
C CYS A 87 -13.99 28.11 -0.39
N GLU A 88 -14.62 28.61 0.67
CA GLU A 88 -14.07 29.67 1.52
C GLU A 88 -12.71 29.30 2.13
N ARG A 89 -12.51 28.02 2.42
CA ARG A 89 -11.24 27.58 2.97
C ARG A 89 -10.14 27.47 1.90
N VAL A 90 -10.51 27.04 0.69
CA VAL A 90 -9.58 26.98 -0.46
C VAL A 90 -9.17 28.41 -0.88
N GLU A 91 -10.07 29.40 -0.81
CA GLU A 91 -9.74 30.80 -1.07
C GLU A 91 -8.64 31.36 -0.15
N ARG A 92 -8.52 30.81 1.06
CA ARG A 92 -7.59 31.29 2.10
C ARG A 92 -6.29 30.51 2.20
N ILE A 93 -5.99 29.62 1.26
CA ILE A 93 -4.73 28.87 1.30
C ILE A 93 -3.53 29.78 1.07
N ASP A 94 -2.42 29.49 1.76
CA ASP A 94 -1.13 30.15 1.52
C ASP A 94 -0.48 29.54 0.27
N LEU A 95 -0.76 30.13 -0.90
CA LEU A 95 -0.21 29.64 -2.17
C LEU A 95 1.33 29.71 -2.18
N ALA A 96 1.95 30.67 -1.53
CA ALA A 96 3.41 30.77 -1.46
C ALA A 96 4.01 29.57 -0.71
N ALA A 97 3.34 29.13 0.37
CA ALA A 97 3.73 27.91 1.08
C ALA A 97 3.60 26.65 0.20
N VAL A 98 2.50 26.54 -0.54
CA VAL A 98 2.26 25.43 -1.48
C VAL A 98 3.34 25.39 -2.56
N GLN A 99 3.65 26.53 -3.18
CA GLN A 99 4.68 26.64 -4.20
C GLN A 99 6.08 26.32 -3.64
N SER A 100 6.39 26.76 -2.42
CA SER A 100 7.65 26.45 -1.74
C SER A 100 7.79 24.95 -1.51
N LEU A 101 6.71 24.27 -1.07
CA LEU A 101 6.69 22.82 -0.90
C LEU A 101 6.83 22.09 -2.23
N ALA A 102 6.19 22.57 -3.29
CA ALA A 102 6.32 22.00 -4.63
C ALA A 102 7.76 22.09 -5.16
N ARG A 103 8.44 23.22 -4.95
CA ARG A 103 9.85 23.40 -5.36
C ARG A 103 10.85 22.54 -4.58
N ALA A 104 10.44 22.00 -3.44
CA ALA A 104 11.27 21.08 -2.67
C ALA A 104 11.29 19.66 -3.26
N GLN A 105 10.50 19.38 -4.31
CA GLN A 105 10.53 18.11 -5.04
C GLN A 105 11.70 18.06 -6.04
N PRO A 106 12.16 16.86 -6.44
CA PRO A 106 13.17 16.72 -7.47
C PRO A 106 12.62 17.18 -8.84
N GLY A 107 13.44 17.88 -9.59
CA GLY A 107 13.10 18.42 -10.89
C GLY A 107 12.36 19.75 -10.84
N GLU A 108 12.11 20.30 -12.03
CA GLU A 108 11.41 21.58 -12.18
C GLU A 108 9.90 21.36 -12.18
N VAL A 109 9.20 22.03 -11.25
CA VAL A 109 7.74 22.01 -11.14
C VAL A 109 7.19 23.37 -11.60
N ASP A 110 6.27 23.37 -12.56
CA ASP A 110 5.50 24.57 -12.94
C ASP A 110 4.54 24.92 -11.80
N THR A 111 4.96 25.85 -10.97
CA THR A 111 4.18 26.35 -9.83
C THR A 111 3.09 27.36 -10.22
N GLY A 112 2.95 27.71 -11.49
CA GLY A 112 1.87 28.52 -12.06
C GLY A 112 0.75 27.69 -12.68
N ALA A 113 0.92 26.36 -12.77
CA ALA A 113 -0.09 25.46 -13.31
C ALA A 113 -0.51 24.39 -12.28
N PHE A 114 -1.75 23.91 -12.39
CA PHE A 114 -2.28 22.92 -11.48
C PHE A 114 -3.11 21.85 -12.17
N ALA A 115 -3.20 20.68 -11.53
CA ALA A 115 -4.23 19.68 -11.73
C ALA A 115 -4.98 19.43 -10.42
N LEU A 116 -6.28 19.20 -10.50
CA LEU A 116 -7.13 18.93 -9.35
C LEU A 116 -7.83 17.60 -9.48
N SER A 117 -7.65 16.74 -8.49
CA SER A 117 -8.45 15.53 -8.30
C SER A 117 -9.32 15.66 -7.04
N VAL A 118 -10.54 15.10 -7.11
CA VAL A 118 -11.50 15.13 -5.99
C VAL A 118 -11.96 13.72 -5.72
N THR A 119 -11.96 13.33 -4.45
CA THR A 119 -12.55 12.07 -3.97
C THR A 119 -13.61 12.41 -2.93
N LEU A 120 -14.83 11.92 -3.16
CA LEU A 120 -15.97 12.10 -2.28
C LEU A 120 -16.41 10.74 -1.75
N GLN A 121 -16.32 10.55 -0.43
CA GLN A 121 -16.72 9.33 0.26
C GLN A 121 -17.81 9.64 1.29
N GLY A 122 -19.02 9.18 1.00
CA GLY A 122 -20.19 9.43 1.82
C GLY A 122 -21.40 9.89 0.99
N ARG A 123 -22.48 10.23 1.68
CA ARG A 123 -23.71 10.73 1.05
C ARG A 123 -23.76 12.23 1.15
N TYR A 124 -23.54 12.93 0.03
CA TYR A 124 -23.60 14.38 -0.06
C TYR A 124 -24.69 14.79 -1.07
N ARG A 125 -25.18 16.03 -0.97
CA ARG A 125 -26.12 16.63 -1.91
C ARG A 125 -25.40 17.42 -3.02
N PHE A 126 -24.09 17.30 -3.08
CA PHE A 126 -23.26 17.82 -4.15
C PHE A 126 -22.39 16.69 -4.72
N SER A 127 -22.09 16.78 -5.99
CA SER A 127 -21.31 15.77 -6.73
C SER A 127 -19.82 16.08 -6.77
N ASN A 128 -18.99 15.09 -7.12
CA ASN A 128 -17.57 15.29 -7.41
C ASN A 128 -17.33 16.36 -8.49
N ALA A 129 -18.23 16.45 -9.50
CA ALA A 129 -18.13 17.41 -10.58
C ALA A 129 -18.36 18.83 -10.08
N GLU A 130 -19.38 19.07 -9.24
CA GLU A 130 -19.65 20.38 -8.65
C GLU A 130 -18.53 20.84 -7.74
N VAL A 131 -18.00 19.96 -6.88
CA VAL A 131 -16.84 20.30 -6.01
C VAL A 131 -15.62 20.64 -6.86
N ARG A 132 -15.33 19.81 -7.87
CA ARG A 132 -14.18 20.03 -8.76
C ARG A 132 -14.31 21.33 -9.50
N HIS A 133 -15.49 21.64 -10.03
CA HIS A 133 -15.74 22.90 -10.74
C HIS A 133 -15.53 24.10 -9.82
N ALA A 134 -16.17 24.11 -8.64
CA ALA A 134 -16.08 25.25 -7.71
C ALA A 134 -14.64 25.50 -7.22
N VAL A 135 -13.91 24.43 -6.85
CA VAL A 135 -12.52 24.57 -6.39
C VAL A 135 -11.59 24.99 -7.54
N ARG A 136 -11.82 24.47 -8.74
CA ARG A 136 -11.06 24.86 -9.95
C ARG A 136 -11.18 26.36 -10.22
N GLU A 137 -12.39 26.89 -10.19
CA GLU A 137 -12.61 28.34 -10.43
C GLU A 137 -11.88 29.18 -9.37
N ILE A 138 -11.89 28.80 -8.11
CA ILE A 138 -11.14 29.49 -7.06
C ILE A 138 -9.63 29.45 -7.33
N LEU A 139 -9.07 28.30 -7.70
CA LEU A 139 -7.65 28.20 -8.00
C LEU A 139 -7.25 29.07 -9.19
N ARG A 140 -8.13 29.20 -10.19
CA ARG A 140 -7.91 30.06 -11.35
C ARG A 140 -8.08 31.54 -11.03
N GLU A 141 -9.21 31.93 -10.45
CA GLU A 141 -9.57 33.34 -10.29
C GLU A 141 -8.92 34.01 -9.10
N LYS A 142 -8.83 33.33 -7.94
CA LYS A 142 -8.28 33.86 -6.72
C LYS A 142 -6.77 33.67 -6.59
N HIS A 143 -6.28 32.53 -7.07
CA HIS A 143 -4.86 32.20 -6.95
C HIS A 143 -4.07 32.36 -8.26
N GLY A 144 -4.73 32.73 -9.38
CA GLY A 144 -4.10 33.01 -10.66
C GLY A 144 -3.42 31.81 -11.30
N LEU A 145 -3.82 30.59 -10.92
CA LEU A 145 -3.23 29.35 -11.44
C LEU A 145 -3.87 28.95 -12.78
N ARG A 146 -3.07 28.41 -13.70
CA ARG A 146 -3.55 27.84 -14.95
C ARG A 146 -3.83 26.37 -14.78
N GLU A 147 -4.96 25.88 -15.30
CA GLU A 147 -5.20 24.44 -15.36
C GLU A 147 -4.30 23.81 -16.40
N GLY A 148 -3.72 22.66 -16.06
CA GLY A 148 -2.84 21.90 -16.92
C GLY A 148 -2.95 20.39 -16.72
N SER A 149 -2.26 19.64 -17.58
CA SER A 149 -2.11 18.20 -17.49
C SER A 149 -0.62 17.85 -17.46
N GLY A 150 -0.28 16.79 -16.73
CA GLY A 150 1.12 16.34 -16.61
C GLY A 150 1.54 16.12 -15.15
N SER A 151 2.77 15.64 -14.98
CA SER A 151 3.32 15.28 -13.67
C SER A 151 4.06 16.44 -12.99
N ARG A 152 4.53 17.43 -13.77
CA ARG A 152 5.39 18.53 -13.29
C ARG A 152 4.63 19.83 -13.02
N LEU A 153 3.51 19.74 -12.32
CA LEU A 153 2.68 20.87 -11.92
C LEU A 153 2.14 20.68 -10.51
N LEU A 154 1.44 21.68 -9.96
CA LEU A 154 0.83 21.57 -8.65
C LEU A 154 -0.33 20.54 -8.69
N ARG A 155 -0.13 19.35 -8.13
CA ARG A 155 -1.13 18.28 -8.11
C ARG A 155 -1.95 18.33 -6.83
N PHE A 156 -3.03 19.07 -6.85
CA PHE A 156 -3.96 19.13 -5.73
C PHE A 156 -4.84 17.88 -5.69
N HIS A 157 -5.07 17.38 -4.49
CA HIS A 157 -6.08 16.37 -4.23
C HIS A 157 -6.96 16.81 -3.08
N LEU A 158 -8.26 16.88 -3.32
CA LEU A 158 -9.27 17.16 -2.31
C LEU A 158 -10.02 15.88 -1.96
N GLN A 159 -9.82 15.41 -0.74
CA GLN A 159 -10.52 14.25 -0.21
C GLN A 159 -11.60 14.72 0.77
N ILE A 160 -12.83 14.27 0.56
CA ILE A 160 -13.96 14.57 1.45
C ILE A 160 -14.52 13.26 1.96
N THR A 161 -14.49 13.07 3.29
CA THR A 161 -14.94 11.83 3.93
C THR A 161 -15.74 12.16 5.19
N GLY A 162 -17.01 11.78 5.25
CA GLY A 162 -17.89 12.09 6.39
C GLY A 162 -18.04 13.60 6.59
N HIS A 163 -17.54 14.12 7.70
CA HIS A 163 -17.57 15.55 8.03
C HIS A 163 -16.21 16.25 7.90
N ARG A 164 -15.24 15.60 7.27
CA ARG A 164 -13.87 16.11 7.10
C ARG A 164 -13.51 16.26 5.64
N ALA A 165 -12.84 17.35 5.30
CA ALA A 165 -12.21 17.50 4.01
C ALA A 165 -10.72 17.84 4.18
N LEU A 166 -9.89 17.22 3.34
CA LEU A 166 -8.44 17.42 3.29
C LEU A 166 -8.06 17.93 1.91
N LEU A 167 -7.44 19.09 1.85
CA LEU A 167 -6.76 19.54 0.63
C LEU A 167 -5.27 19.27 0.78
N VAL A 168 -4.72 18.47 -0.10
CA VAL A 168 -3.32 18.09 -0.08
C VAL A 168 -2.64 18.40 -1.41
N LEU A 169 -1.34 18.63 -1.39
CA LEU A 169 -0.46 18.66 -2.56
C LEU A 169 0.27 17.33 -2.66
N ARG A 170 0.01 16.58 -3.72
CA ARG A 170 0.76 15.33 -3.98
C ARG A 170 2.20 15.64 -4.32
N LEU A 171 3.12 14.93 -3.67
CA LEU A 171 4.56 15.05 -3.86
C LEU A 171 5.08 13.76 -4.51
N GLY A 172 6.01 13.91 -5.48
CA GLY A 172 6.53 12.77 -6.22
C GLY A 172 5.47 12.04 -7.07
N GLU A 173 5.84 10.95 -7.68
CA GLU A 173 4.92 10.12 -8.48
C GLU A 173 4.19 9.08 -7.64
N GLY A 174 4.74 8.73 -6.49
CA GLY A 174 4.25 7.68 -5.61
C GLY A 174 4.52 6.28 -6.15
N ASN A 175 4.42 5.29 -5.28
CA ASN A 175 4.49 3.88 -5.67
C ASN A 175 3.11 3.40 -6.15
N THR A 176 3.08 2.35 -6.96
CA THR A 176 1.81 1.65 -7.17
C THR A 176 1.35 1.05 -5.85
N GLY A 177 0.04 0.98 -5.64
CA GLY A 177 -0.49 0.37 -4.39
C GLY A 177 0.00 -1.05 -4.20
N SER A 178 0.16 -1.80 -5.29
CA SER A 178 0.67 -3.17 -5.31
C SER A 178 2.13 -3.26 -4.84
N SER A 179 3.01 -2.38 -5.34
CA SER A 179 4.42 -2.34 -4.94
C SER A 179 4.58 -2.02 -3.45
N ALA A 180 3.78 -1.10 -2.93
CA ALA A 180 3.78 -0.76 -1.50
C ALA A 180 3.33 -1.94 -0.63
N VAL A 181 2.32 -2.71 -1.05
CA VAL A 181 1.90 -3.95 -0.36
C VAL A 181 3.04 -4.95 -0.37
N ALA A 182 3.64 -5.22 -1.53
CA ALA A 182 4.75 -6.17 -1.65
C ALA A 182 5.91 -5.81 -0.72
N TYR A 183 6.30 -4.54 -0.72
CA TYR A 183 7.34 -4.04 0.16
C TYR A 183 7.00 -4.25 1.64
N CYS A 184 5.80 -3.87 2.07
CA CYS A 184 5.38 -4.05 3.45
C CYS A 184 5.37 -5.52 3.88
N LEU A 185 4.91 -6.43 3.02
CA LEU A 185 4.89 -7.88 3.32
C LEU A 185 6.32 -8.43 3.46
N CYS A 186 7.24 -8.04 2.60
CA CYS A 186 8.64 -8.45 2.71
C CYS A 186 9.32 -7.90 3.98
N ARG A 187 9.02 -6.65 4.36
CA ARG A 187 9.51 -6.08 5.62
C ARG A 187 8.95 -6.78 6.85
N LEU A 188 7.66 -7.08 6.83
CA LEU A 188 6.99 -7.78 7.92
C LEU A 188 7.65 -9.15 8.22
N LEU A 189 8.15 -9.81 7.18
CA LEU A 189 8.89 -11.08 7.29
C LEU A 189 10.37 -10.89 7.62
N ALA A 190 10.88 -9.67 7.75
CA ALA A 190 12.31 -9.39 7.85
C ALA A 190 13.11 -10.14 6.76
N MET A 191 12.60 -10.14 5.53
CA MET A 191 13.12 -10.94 4.42
C MET A 191 14.59 -10.61 4.14
N GLN A 192 15.42 -11.65 4.08
CA GLN A 192 16.85 -11.54 3.85
C GLN A 192 17.18 -11.53 2.34
N ARG A 193 18.30 -10.90 1.96
CA ARG A 193 18.74 -10.77 0.56
C ARG A 193 19.03 -12.11 -0.12
N ASP A 194 19.43 -13.13 0.63
CA ASP A 194 19.78 -14.45 0.10
C ASP A 194 18.59 -15.41 0.03
N ALA A 195 17.40 -14.93 0.33
CA ALA A 195 16.20 -15.73 0.45
C ALA A 195 15.76 -16.35 -0.89
N ARG A 196 15.13 -17.50 -0.82
CA ARG A 196 14.41 -18.16 -1.91
C ARG A 196 12.93 -17.88 -1.68
N VAL A 197 12.34 -17.07 -2.55
CA VAL A 197 11.00 -16.52 -2.39
C VAL A 197 10.08 -17.05 -3.47
N LEU A 198 8.90 -17.51 -3.07
CA LEU A 198 7.78 -17.77 -3.96
C LEU A 198 6.73 -16.66 -3.76
N TRP A 199 6.49 -15.89 -4.83
CA TRP A 199 5.43 -14.90 -4.88
C TRP A 199 4.22 -15.48 -5.59
N ALA A 200 3.17 -15.77 -4.84
CA ALA A 200 1.99 -16.47 -5.36
C ALA A 200 0.87 -15.53 -5.83
N ARG A 201 1.07 -14.21 -5.74
CA ARG A 201 0.14 -13.20 -6.28
C ARG A 201 0.44 -12.97 -7.77
N ARG A 202 -0.61 -12.55 -8.51
CA ARG A 202 -0.55 -12.43 -9.98
C ARG A 202 -0.17 -11.04 -10.49
N ASP A 203 0.54 -10.25 -9.71
CA ASP A 203 0.91 -8.87 -10.04
C ASP A 203 2.41 -8.78 -10.40
N SER A 204 2.71 -8.35 -11.63
CA SER A 204 4.08 -8.21 -12.13
C SER A 204 4.84 -7.05 -11.49
N ASP A 205 4.13 -5.99 -11.08
CA ASP A 205 4.75 -4.81 -10.47
C ASP A 205 5.25 -5.15 -9.07
N GLU A 206 4.54 -6.04 -8.37
CA GLU A 206 4.96 -6.57 -7.08
C GLU A 206 6.25 -7.37 -7.19
N LEU A 207 6.36 -8.25 -8.18
CA LEU A 207 7.58 -9.03 -8.43
C LEU A 207 8.78 -8.14 -8.75
N SER A 208 8.60 -7.12 -9.57
CA SER A 208 9.65 -6.17 -9.90
C SER A 208 10.12 -5.41 -8.65
N ALA A 209 9.20 -4.97 -7.79
CA ALA A 209 9.52 -4.29 -6.55
C ALA A 209 10.32 -5.18 -5.58
N ILE A 210 9.96 -6.47 -5.47
CA ILE A 210 10.69 -7.43 -4.63
C ILE A 210 12.11 -7.63 -5.16
N ASP A 211 12.26 -7.83 -6.47
CA ASP A 211 13.57 -8.04 -7.08
C ASP A 211 14.49 -6.84 -6.90
N GLU A 212 13.99 -5.64 -7.12
CA GLU A 212 14.77 -4.40 -7.00
C GLU A 212 15.18 -4.08 -5.56
N LEU A 213 14.26 -4.23 -4.61
CA LEU A 213 14.44 -3.76 -3.23
C LEU A 213 15.11 -4.77 -2.33
N PHE A 214 14.75 -6.06 -2.45
CA PHE A 214 15.21 -7.12 -1.57
C PHE A 214 16.27 -8.02 -2.18
N ARG A 215 16.34 -8.10 -3.52
CA ARG A 215 17.33 -8.90 -4.27
C ARG A 215 17.47 -10.33 -3.75
N PRO A 216 16.37 -11.10 -3.71
CA PRO A 216 16.43 -12.47 -3.25
C PRO A 216 17.32 -13.32 -4.16
N ARG A 217 17.93 -14.38 -3.62
CA ARG A 217 18.74 -15.33 -4.40
C ARG A 217 17.92 -16.04 -5.47
N LEU A 218 16.66 -16.30 -5.18
CA LEU A 218 15.70 -16.92 -6.08
C LEU A 218 14.34 -16.25 -5.89
N LEU A 219 13.76 -15.72 -6.96
CA LEU A 219 12.41 -15.20 -6.98
C LEU A 219 11.58 -15.99 -8.00
N LEU A 220 10.59 -16.70 -7.52
CA LEU A 220 9.63 -17.45 -8.32
C LEU A 220 8.28 -16.72 -8.28
N GLY A 221 7.65 -16.57 -9.43
CA GLY A 221 6.32 -15.98 -9.56
C GLY A 221 5.31 -17.01 -10.08
N LEU A 222 4.12 -17.09 -9.49
CA LEU A 222 2.98 -17.80 -10.09
C LEU A 222 2.37 -16.87 -11.15
N LEU A 223 2.72 -17.09 -12.41
CA LEU A 223 2.15 -16.34 -13.51
C LEU A 223 0.95 -17.08 -14.10
N PRO A 224 -0.19 -16.42 -14.33
CA PRO A 224 -1.18 -16.93 -15.27
C PRO A 224 -0.55 -16.89 -16.66
N GLU A 225 -0.93 -17.86 -17.50
CA GLU A 225 -0.42 -18.03 -18.85
C GLU A 225 -0.11 -16.71 -19.57
N GLN A 226 1.15 -16.59 -20.03
CA GLN A 226 1.69 -15.60 -20.97
C GLN A 226 1.33 -14.11 -20.75
N ARG A 227 2.15 -13.40 -19.98
CA ARG A 227 2.42 -11.97 -20.23
C ARG A 227 3.87 -11.78 -20.59
N HIS A 228 4.12 -11.39 -21.84
CA HIS A 228 5.43 -10.97 -22.32
C HIS A 228 5.82 -9.64 -21.66
N GLY A 229 6.97 -9.60 -21.00
CA GLY A 229 7.59 -8.35 -20.55
C GLY A 229 7.98 -8.23 -19.07
N ALA A 230 7.60 -9.14 -18.19
CA ALA A 230 8.08 -9.11 -16.81
C ALA A 230 9.47 -9.75 -16.70
N LYS A 231 10.41 -9.07 -16.03
CA LYS A 231 11.71 -9.63 -15.63
C LYS A 231 11.53 -10.64 -14.49
N VAL A 232 10.79 -11.70 -14.73
CA VAL A 232 10.66 -12.81 -13.78
C VAL A 232 11.82 -13.75 -14.02
N GLN A 233 12.59 -14.06 -12.98
CA GLN A 233 13.69 -15.01 -13.12
C GLN A 233 13.18 -16.40 -13.54
N ILE A 234 12.03 -16.85 -12.99
CA ILE A 234 11.36 -18.10 -13.38
C ILE A 234 9.86 -17.97 -13.12
N GLY A 235 9.04 -18.15 -14.15
CA GLY A 235 7.60 -18.36 -13.99
C GLY A 235 7.33 -19.83 -13.61
N VAL A 236 6.51 -20.04 -12.60
CA VAL A 236 6.10 -21.39 -12.17
C VAL A 236 4.61 -21.53 -12.38
N VAL A 237 4.20 -22.59 -13.04
CA VAL A 237 2.79 -22.94 -13.23
C VAL A 237 2.48 -24.16 -12.34
N ALA A 238 1.46 -24.02 -11.48
CA ALA A 238 0.97 -25.14 -10.70
C ALA A 238 0.26 -26.14 -11.62
N ILE A 239 0.67 -27.40 -11.56
CA ILE A 239 0.02 -28.50 -12.29
C ILE A 239 -0.77 -29.30 -11.27
N ARG A 240 -2.09 -29.35 -11.41
CA ARG A 240 -3.01 -30.07 -10.50
C ARG A 240 -2.82 -29.70 -9.02
N GLY A 241 -2.56 -28.42 -8.72
CA GLY A 241 -2.35 -27.97 -7.35
C GLY A 241 -0.92 -28.13 -6.81
N GLN A 242 -0.06 -28.95 -7.45
CA GLN A 242 1.36 -29.06 -7.06
C GLN A 242 2.24 -28.10 -7.82
N LEU A 243 3.17 -27.49 -7.10
CA LEU A 243 4.24 -26.71 -7.70
C LEU A 243 5.41 -27.64 -8.07
N PRO A 244 6.04 -27.48 -9.24
CA PRO A 244 7.19 -28.28 -9.64
C PRO A 244 8.46 -27.86 -8.86
N LEU A 245 8.36 -27.80 -7.55
CA LEU A 245 9.42 -27.40 -6.63
C LEU A 245 9.82 -28.56 -5.74
N LYS A 246 11.11 -28.62 -5.41
CA LYS A 246 11.61 -29.59 -4.42
C LYS A 246 11.06 -29.26 -3.04
N ALA A 247 10.84 -30.31 -2.23
CA ALA A 247 10.49 -30.14 -0.82
C ALA A 247 11.58 -29.36 -0.07
N GLY A 248 11.16 -28.49 0.82
CA GLY A 248 12.05 -27.69 1.65
C GLY A 248 12.93 -26.69 0.88
N LEU A 249 12.53 -26.29 -0.33
CA LEU A 249 13.33 -25.40 -1.16
C LEU A 249 13.14 -23.92 -0.79
N ILE A 250 11.95 -23.51 -0.39
CA ILE A 250 11.54 -22.11 -0.28
C ILE A 250 11.70 -21.59 1.16
N ASP A 251 12.24 -20.39 1.29
CA ASP A 251 12.37 -19.71 2.59
C ASP A 251 11.11 -18.89 2.93
N TYR A 252 10.52 -18.23 1.93
CA TYR A 252 9.32 -17.41 2.10
C TYR A 252 8.31 -17.65 0.98
N VAL A 253 7.04 -17.81 1.34
CA VAL A 253 5.90 -17.84 0.40
C VAL A 253 4.99 -16.67 0.71
N LEU A 254 4.68 -15.85 -0.29
CA LEU A 254 3.84 -14.66 -0.12
C LEU A 254 2.62 -14.70 -1.03
N GLY A 255 1.45 -14.53 -0.41
CA GLY A 255 0.19 -14.36 -1.13
C GLY A 255 -0.40 -15.65 -1.71
N PHE A 256 -0.06 -16.79 -1.13
CA PHE A 256 -0.57 -18.09 -1.59
C PHE A 256 -2.09 -18.20 -1.33
N ALA A 257 -2.84 -18.60 -2.34
CA ALA A 257 -4.26 -18.93 -2.28
C ALA A 257 -4.59 -19.83 -3.49
N ALA A 258 -4.82 -21.12 -3.28
CA ALA A 258 -5.04 -22.08 -4.36
C ALA A 258 -6.48 -22.65 -4.43
N GLY A 259 -7.33 -22.32 -3.47
CA GLY A 259 -8.76 -22.65 -3.50
C GLY A 259 -9.19 -23.74 -2.52
N ASP A 260 -8.42 -24.82 -2.32
CA ASP A 260 -8.70 -25.81 -1.27
C ASP A 260 -7.70 -25.71 -0.12
N PRO A 261 -8.15 -25.38 1.11
CA PRO A 261 -7.26 -25.15 2.24
C PRO A 261 -6.35 -26.34 2.60
N ILE A 262 -6.83 -27.56 2.46
CA ILE A 262 -6.03 -28.77 2.80
C ILE A 262 -4.87 -28.90 1.83
N SER A 263 -5.16 -28.85 0.52
CA SER A 263 -4.13 -28.90 -0.53
C SER A 263 -3.14 -27.75 -0.42
N GLU A 264 -3.60 -26.56 -0.05
CA GLU A 264 -2.76 -25.38 0.18
C GLU A 264 -1.79 -25.58 1.34
N LEU A 265 -2.29 -25.99 2.50
CA LEU A 265 -1.47 -26.24 3.69
C LEU A 265 -0.48 -27.40 3.46
N ALA A 266 -0.91 -28.47 2.80
CA ALA A 266 -0.05 -29.60 2.46
C ALA A 266 1.09 -29.17 1.52
N GLU A 267 0.78 -28.41 0.47
CA GLU A 267 1.78 -27.93 -0.47
C GLU A 267 2.75 -26.93 0.16
N LEU A 268 2.26 -26.00 0.99
CA LEU A 268 3.11 -25.11 1.77
C LEU A 268 4.05 -25.87 2.71
N ALA A 269 3.53 -26.85 3.43
CA ALA A 269 4.34 -27.70 4.30
C ALA A 269 5.39 -28.49 3.51
N ARG A 270 5.09 -28.87 2.27
CA ARG A 270 6.05 -29.57 1.39
C ARG A 270 7.17 -28.66 0.90
N ILE A 271 6.83 -27.45 0.37
CA ILE A 271 7.81 -26.58 -0.31
C ILE A 271 8.62 -25.69 0.63
N LEU A 272 8.04 -25.24 1.76
CA LEU A 272 8.76 -24.44 2.74
C LEU A 272 9.85 -25.29 3.41
N ARG A 273 11.02 -24.69 3.63
CA ARG A 273 12.03 -25.27 4.51
C ARG A 273 11.57 -25.26 5.97
N PHE A 274 12.25 -25.99 6.83
CA PHE A 274 12.11 -25.85 8.29
C PHE A 274 12.46 -24.41 8.72
N GLY A 275 11.58 -23.76 9.51
CA GLY A 275 11.68 -22.34 9.85
C GLY A 275 11.36 -21.40 8.69
N GLY A 276 10.83 -21.91 7.57
CA GLY A 276 10.31 -21.09 6.47
C GLY A 276 8.95 -20.50 6.80
N VAL A 277 8.66 -19.33 6.25
CA VAL A 277 7.45 -18.56 6.58
C VAL A 277 6.57 -18.35 5.37
N ALA A 278 5.25 -18.52 5.56
CA ALA A 278 4.24 -18.21 4.56
C ALA A 278 3.35 -17.04 5.02
N ILE A 279 3.02 -16.15 4.10
CA ILE A 279 1.89 -15.23 4.22
C ILE A 279 0.79 -15.72 3.28
N MET A 280 -0.32 -16.12 3.85
CA MET A 280 -1.51 -16.53 3.11
C MET A 280 -2.56 -15.45 3.17
N GLN A 281 -3.22 -15.21 2.05
CA GLN A 281 -4.40 -14.33 1.99
C GLN A 281 -5.65 -15.20 2.11
N VAL A 282 -6.32 -15.15 3.26
CA VAL A 282 -7.45 -16.03 3.56
C VAL A 282 -8.76 -15.24 3.75
N GLU A 283 -9.85 -15.75 3.19
CA GLU A 283 -11.20 -15.21 3.43
C GLU A 283 -11.85 -15.84 4.68
N HIS A 284 -11.63 -17.13 4.91
CA HIS A 284 -12.23 -17.94 5.98
C HIS A 284 -11.17 -18.41 6.98
N PHE A 285 -10.68 -17.48 7.79
CA PHE A 285 -9.62 -17.72 8.77
C PHE A 285 -9.87 -18.92 9.69
N ASP A 286 -11.06 -19.00 10.28
CA ASP A 286 -11.40 -20.04 11.26
C ASP A 286 -11.31 -21.44 10.67
N ARG A 287 -11.57 -21.58 9.36
CA ARG A 287 -11.44 -22.85 8.65
C ARG A 287 -9.99 -23.32 8.57
N TYR A 288 -9.06 -22.39 8.27
CA TYR A 288 -7.63 -22.74 8.21
C TYR A 288 -7.07 -23.14 9.57
N ILE A 289 -7.45 -22.42 10.64
CA ILE A 289 -7.03 -22.76 12.00
C ILE A 289 -7.57 -24.13 12.41
N GLY A 290 -8.87 -24.37 12.21
CA GLY A 290 -9.47 -25.67 12.50
C GLY A 290 -8.79 -26.82 11.79
N LEU A 291 -8.50 -26.68 10.49
CA LEU A 291 -7.79 -27.70 9.71
C LEU A 291 -6.34 -27.92 10.17
N MET A 292 -5.63 -26.86 10.56
CA MET A 292 -4.27 -27.00 11.09
C MET A 292 -4.23 -27.79 12.38
N GLU A 293 -5.20 -27.56 13.28
CA GLU A 293 -5.33 -28.30 14.53
C GLU A 293 -5.82 -29.73 14.34
N GLU A 294 -6.83 -29.94 13.47
CA GLU A 294 -7.49 -31.21 13.24
C GLU A 294 -6.59 -32.22 12.51
N MET A 295 -5.75 -31.73 11.58
CA MET A 295 -4.88 -32.55 10.73
C MET A 295 -3.39 -32.47 11.14
N ASP A 296 -3.08 -31.87 12.26
CA ASP A 296 -1.72 -31.72 12.82
C ASP A 296 -0.69 -31.18 11.80
N PHE A 297 -1.09 -30.16 11.02
CA PHE A 297 -0.16 -29.51 10.11
C PHE A 297 1.00 -28.86 10.86
N PRO A 298 2.25 -28.97 10.37
CA PRO A 298 3.45 -28.54 11.07
C PRO A 298 3.66 -27.03 11.03
N PHE A 299 2.63 -26.26 11.34
CA PHE A 299 2.67 -24.80 11.33
C PHE A 299 2.35 -24.18 12.67
N VAL A 300 3.02 -23.09 12.97
CA VAL A 300 2.65 -22.17 14.03
C VAL A 300 2.16 -20.84 13.42
N VAL A 301 1.09 -20.31 13.97
CA VAL A 301 0.57 -18.99 13.59
C VAL A 301 1.40 -17.91 14.29
N LEU A 302 2.18 -17.15 13.52
CA LEU A 302 2.95 -16.04 14.06
C LEU A 302 2.11 -14.78 14.25
N ALA A 303 1.23 -14.49 13.28
CA ALA A 303 0.37 -13.32 13.32
C ALA A 303 -0.84 -13.45 12.38
N VAL A 304 -1.86 -12.66 12.68
CA VAL A 304 -3.04 -12.48 11.83
C VAL A 304 -3.28 -10.99 11.66
N LEU A 305 -3.24 -10.51 10.42
CA LEU A 305 -3.43 -9.10 10.10
C LEU A 305 -4.66 -8.92 9.21
N GLY A 306 -5.38 -7.82 9.40
CA GLY A 306 -6.44 -7.43 8.49
C GLY A 306 -5.85 -6.63 7.32
N LEU A 307 -6.15 -7.03 6.10
CA LEU A 307 -5.80 -6.28 4.88
C LEU A 307 -7.07 -5.92 4.14
N GLN A 308 -7.15 -4.71 3.62
CA GLN A 308 -8.21 -4.33 2.70
C GLN A 308 -7.62 -3.90 1.37
N GLU A 309 -7.95 -4.63 0.32
CA GLU A 309 -7.48 -4.38 -1.03
C GLU A 309 -8.66 -4.36 -2.01
N GLN A 310 -8.70 -3.36 -2.88
CA GLN A 310 -9.77 -3.19 -3.90
C GLN A 310 -11.20 -3.28 -3.34
N GLY A 311 -11.40 -2.87 -2.09
CA GLY A 311 -12.70 -2.90 -1.42
C GLY A 311 -13.09 -4.23 -0.78
N ARG A 312 -12.27 -5.28 -0.92
CA ARG A 312 -12.43 -6.56 -0.23
C ARG A 312 -11.59 -6.61 1.03
N LYS A 313 -12.13 -7.21 2.07
CA LYS A 313 -11.41 -7.45 3.33
C LYS A 313 -10.85 -8.86 3.32
N TYR A 314 -9.58 -8.98 3.61
CA TYR A 314 -8.87 -10.25 3.75
C TYR A 314 -8.20 -10.32 5.12
N ARG A 315 -7.88 -11.52 5.56
CA ARG A 315 -6.95 -11.74 6.64
C ARG A 315 -5.65 -12.28 6.05
N LEU A 316 -4.54 -11.73 6.48
CA LEU A 316 -3.21 -12.28 6.24
C LEU A 316 -2.89 -13.20 7.40
N LEU A 317 -2.75 -14.47 7.10
CA LEU A 317 -2.32 -15.49 8.03
C LEU A 317 -0.83 -15.71 7.83
N ILE A 318 -0.03 -15.46 8.87
CA ILE A 318 1.43 -15.62 8.82
C ILE A 318 1.75 -16.91 9.58
N LEU A 319 2.31 -17.85 8.84
CA LEU A 319 2.62 -19.20 9.31
C LEU A 319 4.12 -19.46 9.24
N GLU A 320 4.68 -20.07 10.28
CA GLU A 320 6.03 -20.62 10.27
C GLU A 320 5.97 -22.14 10.30
N ARG A 321 6.75 -22.81 9.46
CA ARG A 321 6.89 -24.26 9.48
C ARG A 321 7.86 -24.70 10.55
N LEU A 322 7.38 -25.44 11.55
CA LEU A 322 8.18 -25.93 12.69
C LEU A 322 8.48 -27.43 12.68
N GLY A 323 7.81 -28.23 11.87
CA GLY A 323 7.91 -29.68 11.89
C GLY A 323 8.03 -30.34 10.52
N GLU A 324 8.11 -31.65 10.53
CA GLU A 324 7.95 -32.49 9.34
C GLU A 324 6.44 -32.67 9.10
N ILE A 325 6.06 -32.76 7.83
CA ILE A 325 4.69 -33.07 7.43
C ILE A 325 4.54 -34.58 7.45
N ASP A 326 3.41 -35.07 7.97
CA ASP A 326 3.04 -36.47 7.84
C ASP A 326 2.95 -36.84 6.34
N PRO A 327 3.68 -37.87 5.88
CA PRO A 327 3.63 -38.31 4.49
C PRO A 327 2.22 -38.65 3.99
N GLU A 328 1.31 -39.08 4.86
CA GLU A 328 -0.07 -39.37 4.52
C GLU A 328 -0.83 -38.12 4.10
N LEU A 329 -0.58 -36.95 4.75
CA LEU A 329 -1.18 -35.66 4.39
C LEU A 329 -0.76 -35.17 3.00
N LEU A 330 0.41 -35.59 2.52
CA LEU A 330 0.87 -35.28 1.16
C LEU A 330 0.09 -36.03 0.09
N GLN A 331 -0.65 -37.07 0.45
CA GLN A 331 -1.44 -37.91 -0.48
C GLN A 331 -2.92 -37.47 -0.55
N VAL A 332 -3.46 -36.87 0.51
CA VAL A 332 -4.89 -36.52 0.64
C VAL A 332 -5.37 -35.49 -0.39
N GLY A 333 -4.50 -34.66 -0.93
CA GLY A 333 -4.86 -33.60 -1.89
C GLY A 333 -4.88 -34.04 -3.36
N TRP A 334 -4.69 -35.30 -3.72
CA TRP A 334 -4.38 -35.74 -5.09
C TRP A 334 -5.42 -36.63 -5.76
N ASP A 335 -6.42 -37.07 -5.03
CA ASP A 335 -7.44 -38.01 -5.52
C ASP A 335 -8.76 -37.32 -5.96
N VAL A 336 -8.76 -36.04 -6.27
CA VAL A 336 -9.97 -35.35 -6.75
C VAL A 336 -9.77 -34.81 -8.17
#